data_79044697de66008d90e233b73b10b041
#
_entry.id   79044697de66008d90e233b73b10b041
#
_cell.length_a   1.000
_cell.length_b   1.000
_cell.length_c   1.000
_cell.angle_alpha   90.00
_cell.angle_beta   90.00
_cell.angle_gamma   90.00
#
_symmetry.space_group_name_H-M   'P 1'
#
loop_
_entity.id
_entity.type
_entity.pdbx_description
1 polymer ?
#
loop_
_entity_poly.entity_id
_entity_poly.type
_entity_poly.pdbx_seq_one_letter_code
_entity_poly.pdbx_strand_id
1 'polypeptide(L)'
;VSESPANAYNPLFIYGDSGLGKTHLLHAIGHYAKHLYPSLRVRYVNSEEFTNDFINSIRDDEGSSFKQIYRNVDMLLIDDIQFLAGKEHTQEEFFHTFNALHNHQKQVVITSDLPPKQLTGFAERMRSRFEWGLITDVQPPELETRIAILRKKAQSESLNVPDDVMEYIASHI
;
A
#
# COMPACT_ATOMS: atom_id res chain seq x y z
N VAL A 1 8.88 2.08 9.17
CA VAL A 1 7.52 1.49 9.31
C VAL A 1 7.62 0.03 9.72
N SER A 2 8.33 -0.79 8.97
CA SER A 2 8.43 -2.23 9.28
C SER A 2 9.15 -2.52 10.60
N GLU A 3 10.15 -1.74 10.95
CA GLU A 3 10.91 -1.90 12.19
C GLU A 3 10.14 -1.46 13.42
N SER A 4 9.30 -0.44 13.27
CA SER A 4 8.51 0.13 14.37
C SER A 4 7.09 0.45 13.87
N PRO A 5 6.25 -0.59 13.65
CA PRO A 5 4.89 -0.34 13.16
C PRO A 5 4.12 0.59 14.08
N ALA A 6 3.43 1.56 13.49
CA ALA A 6 2.62 2.59 14.14
C ALA A 6 3.40 3.61 14.99
N ASN A 7 4.70 3.44 15.20
CA ASN A 7 5.48 4.33 16.05
C ASN A 7 6.23 5.42 15.28
N ALA A 8 6.44 5.25 13.97
CA ALA A 8 7.17 6.21 13.17
C ALA A 8 6.23 6.98 12.22
N TYR A 9 5.73 6.36 11.19
CA TYR A 9 4.95 7.00 10.14
C TYR A 9 3.60 6.30 9.99
N ASN A 10 2.58 6.84 10.64
CA ASN A 10 1.25 6.24 10.61
C ASN A 10 0.16 7.30 10.35
N PRO A 11 -0.49 7.30 9.22
CA PRO A 11 -0.32 6.35 8.11
C PRO A 11 0.93 6.65 7.27
N LEU A 12 1.40 5.65 6.53
CA LEU A 12 2.34 5.85 5.44
C LEU A 12 1.55 5.89 4.12
N PHE A 13 1.64 6.99 3.40
CA PHE A 13 0.94 7.20 2.13
C PHE A 13 1.95 7.26 1.00
N ILE A 14 1.87 6.32 0.08
CA ILE A 14 2.79 6.17 -1.05
C ILE A 14 2.03 6.45 -2.33
N TYR A 15 2.48 7.43 -3.12
CA TYR A 15 1.83 7.73 -4.38
C TYR A 15 2.83 7.75 -5.54
N GLY A 16 2.32 7.62 -6.75
CA GLY A 16 3.11 7.63 -7.98
C GLY A 16 2.35 6.95 -9.09
N ASP A 17 2.83 7.12 -10.32
CA ASP A 17 2.19 6.55 -11.50
C ASP A 17 2.13 5.03 -11.42
N SER A 18 1.11 4.45 -12.06
CA SER A 18 0.98 3.00 -12.12
C SER A 18 2.19 2.38 -12.82
N GLY A 19 2.59 1.19 -12.38
CA GLY A 19 3.75 0.49 -12.92
C GLY A 19 5.09 0.87 -12.30
N LEU A 20 5.12 1.78 -11.30
CA LEU A 20 6.36 2.15 -10.60
C LEU A 20 6.71 1.25 -9.42
N GLY A 21 5.98 0.14 -9.23
CA GLY A 21 6.32 -0.84 -8.21
C GLY A 21 5.72 -0.57 -6.83
N LYS A 22 4.66 0.25 -6.73
CA LYS A 22 3.99 0.53 -5.45
C LYS A 22 3.47 -0.74 -4.78
N THR A 23 2.87 -1.63 -5.55
CA THR A 23 2.37 -2.91 -5.04
C THR A 23 3.51 -3.78 -4.50
N HIS A 24 4.64 -3.84 -5.20
CA HIS A 24 5.82 -4.56 -4.72
C HIS A 24 6.37 -3.97 -3.42
N LEU A 25 6.42 -2.64 -3.34
CA LEU A 25 6.87 -1.96 -2.13
C LEU A 25 5.93 -2.27 -0.95
N LEU A 26 4.64 -2.26 -1.19
CA LEU A 26 3.64 -2.58 -0.18
C LEU A 26 3.83 -3.99 0.36
N HIS A 27 3.99 -4.98 -0.51
CA HIS A 27 4.28 -6.35 -0.12
C HIS A 27 5.62 -6.48 0.62
N ALA A 28 6.65 -5.76 0.17
CA ALA A 28 7.96 -5.76 0.82
C ALA A 28 7.88 -5.24 2.26
N ILE A 29 7.11 -4.17 2.49
CA ILE A 29 6.89 -3.62 3.83
C ILE A 29 6.25 -4.67 4.73
N GLY A 30 5.21 -5.35 4.26
CA GLY A 30 4.51 -6.37 5.02
C GLY A 30 5.39 -7.59 5.32
N HIS A 31 6.11 -8.08 4.33
CA HIS A 31 7.00 -9.21 4.49
C HIS A 31 8.15 -8.91 5.45
N TYR A 32 8.75 -7.73 5.34
CA TYR A 32 9.84 -7.34 6.22
C TYR A 32 9.37 -7.16 7.66
N ALA A 33 8.21 -6.54 7.87
CA ALA A 33 7.63 -6.39 9.19
C ALA A 33 7.36 -7.76 9.84
N LYS A 34 6.84 -8.69 9.06
CA LYS A 34 6.54 -10.04 9.54
C LYS A 34 7.81 -10.86 9.79
N HIS A 35 8.88 -10.59 9.04
CA HIS A 35 10.19 -11.17 9.29
C HIS A 35 10.76 -10.73 10.64
N LEU A 36 10.64 -9.43 10.97
CA LEU A 36 11.10 -8.88 12.24
C LEU A 36 10.20 -9.29 13.41
N TYR A 37 8.89 -9.37 13.18
CA TYR A 37 7.89 -9.69 14.18
C TYR A 37 6.99 -10.82 13.68
N PRO A 38 7.39 -12.10 13.83
CA PRO A 38 6.66 -13.23 13.24
C PRO A 38 5.20 -13.36 13.67
N SER A 39 4.84 -12.86 14.85
CA SER A 39 3.46 -12.91 15.32
C SER A 39 2.60 -11.72 14.86
N LEU A 40 3.19 -10.78 14.11
CA LEU A 40 2.48 -9.61 13.61
C LEU A 40 1.39 -10.02 12.61
N ARG A 41 0.18 -9.53 12.81
CA ARG A 41 -0.94 -9.80 11.91
C ARG A 41 -0.96 -8.73 10.81
N VAL A 42 -0.53 -9.12 9.62
CA VAL A 42 -0.45 -8.24 8.46
C VAL A 42 -1.52 -8.65 7.46
N ARG A 43 -2.29 -7.69 6.99
CA ARG A 43 -3.28 -7.92 5.95
C ARG A 43 -3.03 -7.00 4.77
N TYR A 44 -2.88 -7.59 3.59
CA TYR A 44 -2.84 -6.88 2.32
C TYR A 44 -4.21 -6.98 1.65
N VAL A 45 -4.69 -5.86 1.10
CA VAL A 45 -5.92 -5.82 0.31
C VAL A 45 -5.81 -4.69 -0.70
N ASN A 46 -6.37 -4.86 -1.89
CA ASN A 46 -6.59 -3.70 -2.76
C ASN A 46 -7.97 -3.11 -2.48
N SER A 47 -8.18 -1.87 -2.88
CA SER A 47 -9.42 -1.16 -2.56
C SER A 47 -10.66 -1.78 -3.22
N GLU A 48 -10.51 -2.46 -4.36
CA GLU A 48 -11.61 -3.16 -5.00
C GLU A 48 -12.05 -4.39 -4.16
N GLU A 49 -11.10 -5.15 -3.64
CA GLU A 49 -11.40 -6.26 -2.74
C GLU A 49 -12.06 -5.78 -1.46
N PHE A 50 -11.56 -4.69 -0.89
CA PHE A 50 -12.16 -4.08 0.29
C PHE A 50 -13.61 -3.68 0.03
N THR A 51 -13.88 -3.04 -1.11
CA THR A 51 -15.22 -2.66 -1.52
C THR A 51 -16.14 -3.87 -1.67
N ASN A 52 -15.66 -4.90 -2.35
CA ASN A 52 -16.43 -6.13 -2.57
C ASN A 52 -16.73 -6.85 -1.25
N ASP A 53 -15.76 -6.95 -0.37
CA ASP A 53 -15.94 -7.58 0.94
C ASP A 53 -16.97 -6.81 1.77
N PHE A 54 -16.91 -5.47 1.72
CA PHE A 54 -17.86 -4.63 2.42
C PHE A 54 -19.29 -4.79 1.88
N ILE A 55 -19.45 -4.73 0.56
CA ILE A 55 -20.78 -4.90 -0.08
C ILE A 55 -21.34 -6.28 0.22
N ASN A 56 -20.54 -7.33 0.12
CA ASN A 56 -20.93 -8.69 0.42
C ASN A 56 -21.33 -8.85 1.89
N SER A 57 -20.64 -8.19 2.81
CA SER A 57 -20.95 -8.26 4.24
C SER A 57 -22.30 -7.63 4.56
N ILE A 58 -22.67 -6.56 3.87
CA ILE A 58 -24.01 -5.95 4.04
C ILE A 58 -25.08 -6.87 3.49
N ARG A 59 -24.88 -7.42 2.29
CA ARG A 59 -25.85 -8.31 1.64
C ARG A 59 -26.09 -9.58 2.45
N ASP A 60 -25.02 -10.13 3.04
CA ASP A 60 -25.07 -11.41 3.77
C ASP A 60 -25.26 -11.20 5.30
N ASP A 61 -25.46 -9.96 5.74
CA ASP A 61 -25.60 -9.60 7.18
C ASP A 61 -24.40 -10.06 8.01
N GLU A 62 -23.19 -9.92 7.48
CA GLU A 62 -21.94 -10.34 8.11
C GLU A 62 -21.05 -9.14 8.48
N GLY A 63 -21.66 -7.99 8.84
CA GLY A 63 -20.90 -6.77 9.15
C GLY A 63 -19.92 -6.91 10.30
N SER A 64 -20.25 -7.70 11.34
CA SER A 64 -19.34 -7.93 12.46
C SER A 64 -18.12 -8.77 12.04
N SER A 65 -18.30 -9.77 11.18
CA SER A 65 -17.17 -10.55 10.62
C SER A 65 -16.26 -9.69 9.77
N PHE A 66 -16.83 -8.79 8.96
CA PHE A 66 -16.05 -7.84 8.16
C PHE A 66 -15.18 -6.95 9.05
N LYS A 67 -15.78 -6.40 10.12
CA LYS A 67 -15.03 -5.54 11.04
C LYS A 67 -13.91 -6.30 11.74
N GLN A 68 -14.13 -7.55 12.13
CA GLN A 68 -13.08 -8.37 12.75
C GLN A 68 -11.92 -8.61 11.79
N ILE A 69 -12.20 -8.87 10.53
CA ILE A 69 -11.16 -9.14 9.51
C ILE A 69 -10.27 -7.91 9.34
N TYR A 70 -10.84 -6.71 9.22
CA TYR A 70 -10.09 -5.52 8.87
C TYR A 70 -9.61 -4.70 10.07
N ARG A 71 -10.27 -4.80 11.22
CA ARG A 71 -9.92 -4.02 12.42
C ARG A 71 -9.09 -4.79 13.42
N ASN A 72 -8.95 -6.11 13.24
CA ASN A 72 -8.21 -6.98 14.16
C ASN A 72 -6.85 -7.37 13.58
N VAL A 73 -6.16 -6.43 12.97
CA VAL A 73 -4.83 -6.61 12.40
C VAL A 73 -3.86 -5.63 13.05
N ASP A 74 -2.57 -5.92 12.95
CA ASP A 74 -1.51 -5.03 13.45
C ASP A 74 -1.00 -4.11 12.35
N MET A 75 -1.11 -4.51 11.10
CA MET A 75 -0.73 -3.72 9.93
C MET A 75 -1.72 -3.99 8.80
N LEU A 76 -2.34 -2.92 8.31
CA LEU A 76 -3.21 -2.97 7.13
C LEU A 76 -2.50 -2.31 5.95
N LEU A 77 -2.33 -3.05 4.87
CA LEU A 77 -1.74 -2.58 3.62
C LEU A 77 -2.86 -2.50 2.61
N ILE A 78 -3.25 -1.29 2.23
CA ILE A 78 -4.30 -1.09 1.22
C ILE A 78 -3.72 -0.48 -0.05
N ASP A 79 -3.95 -1.16 -1.17
CA ASP A 79 -3.42 -0.80 -2.47
C ASP A 79 -4.46 -0.05 -3.30
N ASP A 80 -4.00 0.93 -4.07
CA ASP A 80 -4.82 1.65 -5.06
C ASP A 80 -6.06 2.32 -4.47
N ILE A 81 -5.86 3.17 -3.46
CA ILE A 81 -6.97 3.84 -2.75
C ILE A 81 -7.81 4.71 -3.68
N GLN A 82 -7.26 5.18 -4.81
CA GLN A 82 -7.98 6.01 -5.76
C GLN A 82 -9.25 5.35 -6.31
N PHE A 83 -9.33 4.02 -6.29
CA PHE A 83 -10.53 3.32 -6.73
C PHE A 83 -11.73 3.47 -5.79
N LEU A 84 -11.53 4.03 -4.60
CA LEU A 84 -12.64 4.39 -3.71
C LEU A 84 -13.27 5.73 -4.06
N ALA A 85 -12.73 6.48 -5.03
CA ALA A 85 -13.28 7.78 -5.43
C ALA A 85 -14.77 7.65 -5.80
N GLY A 86 -15.60 8.52 -5.23
CA GLY A 86 -17.04 8.52 -5.47
C GLY A 86 -17.84 7.42 -4.77
N LYS A 87 -17.19 6.49 -4.08
CA LYS A 87 -17.85 5.40 -3.35
C LYS A 87 -18.04 5.78 -1.89
N GLU A 88 -19.03 6.63 -1.63
CA GLU A 88 -19.21 7.28 -0.32
C GLU A 88 -19.37 6.29 0.84
N HIS A 89 -20.18 5.25 0.68
CA HIS A 89 -20.41 4.28 1.75
C HIS A 89 -19.15 3.45 2.05
N THR A 90 -18.42 3.07 1.03
CA THR A 90 -17.16 2.32 1.18
C THR A 90 -16.09 3.21 1.81
N GLN A 91 -16.01 4.48 1.41
CA GLN A 91 -15.09 5.45 2.03
C GLN A 91 -15.41 5.63 3.51
N GLU A 92 -16.68 5.72 3.88
CA GLU A 92 -17.10 5.84 5.27
C GLU A 92 -16.67 4.63 6.08
N GLU A 93 -16.87 3.42 5.57
CA GLU A 93 -16.41 2.21 6.25
C GLU A 93 -14.89 2.17 6.36
N PHE A 94 -14.18 2.56 5.31
CA PHE A 94 -12.73 2.67 5.36
C PHE A 94 -12.28 3.72 6.39
N PHE A 95 -12.98 4.84 6.47
CA PHE A 95 -12.69 5.88 7.46
C PHE A 95 -12.81 5.33 8.89
N HIS A 96 -13.85 4.56 9.17
CA HIS A 96 -14.03 3.94 10.48
C HIS A 96 -12.96 2.87 10.76
N THR A 97 -12.62 2.08 9.76
CA THR A 97 -11.54 1.08 9.87
C THR A 97 -10.20 1.77 10.15
N PHE A 98 -9.90 2.82 9.42
CA PHE A 98 -8.68 3.61 9.60
C PHE A 98 -8.61 4.17 11.03
N ASN A 99 -9.69 4.82 11.49
CA ASN A 99 -9.71 5.40 12.83
C ASN A 99 -9.56 4.34 13.92
N ALA A 100 -10.20 3.19 13.78
CA ALA A 100 -10.09 2.10 14.74
C ALA A 100 -8.64 1.61 14.83
N LEU A 101 -7.99 1.41 13.70
CA LEU A 101 -6.59 0.97 13.66
C LEU A 101 -5.64 2.04 14.21
N HIS A 102 -5.81 3.28 13.77
CA HIS A 102 -4.95 4.37 14.22
C HIS A 102 -5.08 4.62 15.73
N ASN A 103 -6.29 4.60 16.27
CA ASN A 103 -6.54 4.81 17.68
C ASN A 103 -5.97 3.69 18.56
N HIS A 104 -5.84 2.48 18.04
CA HIS A 104 -5.22 1.35 18.73
C HIS A 104 -3.74 1.18 18.39
N GLN A 105 -3.12 2.20 17.81
CA GLN A 105 -1.71 2.20 17.44
C GLN A 105 -1.34 1.06 16.48
N LYS A 106 -2.21 0.79 15.52
CA LYS A 106 -1.95 -0.15 14.44
C LYS A 106 -1.51 0.58 13.18
N GLN A 107 -0.62 -0.02 12.42
CA GLN A 107 -0.03 0.62 11.23
C GLN A 107 -0.98 0.51 10.03
N VAL A 108 -1.14 1.61 9.31
CA VAL A 108 -1.83 1.64 8.01
C VAL A 108 -0.84 2.13 6.95
N VAL A 109 -0.75 1.42 5.84
CA VAL A 109 0.05 1.80 4.67
C VAL A 109 -0.90 1.85 3.47
N ILE A 110 -0.87 2.95 2.74
CA ILE A 110 -1.80 3.24 1.65
C ILE A 110 -1.02 3.56 0.39
N THR A 111 -1.42 3.01 -0.75
CA THR A 111 -0.89 3.43 -2.05
C THR A 111 -1.95 4.13 -2.88
N SER A 112 -1.52 5.02 -3.76
CA SER A 112 -2.38 5.77 -4.67
C SER A 112 -1.61 6.17 -5.92
N ASP A 113 -2.32 6.50 -7.00
CA ASP A 113 -1.72 7.11 -8.18
C ASP A 113 -1.48 8.61 -8.00
N LEU A 114 -2.22 9.26 -7.08
CA LEU A 114 -2.15 10.70 -6.82
C LEU A 114 -1.92 10.98 -5.33
N PRO A 115 -1.27 12.13 -5.00
CA PRO A 115 -1.16 12.55 -3.61
C PRO A 115 -2.53 12.90 -3.03
N PRO A 116 -2.67 12.94 -1.67
CA PRO A 116 -3.96 13.17 -1.04
C PRO A 116 -4.69 14.44 -1.50
N LYS A 117 -3.95 15.53 -1.73
CA LYS A 117 -4.53 16.81 -2.14
C LYS A 117 -5.16 16.77 -3.52
N GLN A 118 -4.74 15.85 -4.37
CA GLN A 118 -5.23 15.70 -5.74
C GLN A 118 -6.28 14.61 -5.89
N LEU A 119 -6.63 13.91 -4.79
CA LEU A 119 -7.66 12.88 -4.82
C LEU A 119 -9.04 13.52 -4.87
N THR A 120 -9.67 13.49 -6.04
CA THR A 120 -11.05 13.93 -6.22
C THR A 120 -12.01 12.79 -5.86
N GLY A 121 -13.24 13.15 -5.45
CA GLY A 121 -14.24 12.15 -5.08
C GLY A 121 -14.07 11.59 -3.66
N PHE A 122 -13.20 12.20 -2.84
CA PHE A 122 -13.00 11.85 -1.43
C PHE A 122 -13.47 12.98 -0.53
N ALA A 123 -14.07 12.62 0.61
CA ALA A 123 -14.39 13.58 1.65
C ALA A 123 -13.11 14.21 2.20
N GLU A 124 -13.18 15.50 2.53
CA GLU A 124 -12.02 16.23 3.06
C GLU A 124 -11.46 15.59 4.33
N ARG A 125 -12.34 15.09 5.21
CA ARG A 125 -11.91 14.39 6.43
C ARG A 125 -11.05 13.17 6.13
N MET A 126 -11.33 12.45 5.03
CA MET A 126 -10.54 11.29 4.64
C MET A 126 -9.17 11.72 4.10
N ARG A 127 -9.14 12.72 3.24
CA ARG A 127 -7.88 13.26 2.72
C ARG A 127 -7.00 13.81 3.84
N SER A 128 -7.61 14.46 4.82
CA SER A 128 -6.90 14.97 6.00
C SER A 128 -6.25 13.83 6.81
N ARG A 129 -6.91 12.69 6.94
CA ARG A 129 -6.35 11.51 7.62
C ARG A 129 -5.13 10.96 6.89
N PHE A 130 -5.14 10.95 5.56
CA PHE A 130 -3.99 10.51 4.77
C PHE A 130 -2.74 11.37 5.02
N GLU A 131 -2.92 12.62 5.38
CA GLU A 131 -1.84 13.57 5.65
C GLU A 131 -1.29 13.50 7.08
N TRP A 132 -1.85 12.68 7.96
CA TRP A 132 -1.43 12.61 9.37
C TRP A 132 -0.02 12.04 9.56
N GLY A 133 0.43 11.19 8.67
CA GLY A 133 1.75 10.56 8.75
C GLY A 133 2.67 11.06 7.65
N LEU A 134 3.44 10.13 7.08
CA LEU A 134 4.37 10.43 6.00
C LEU A 134 3.70 10.24 4.65
N ILE A 135 3.87 11.23 3.77
CA ILE A 135 3.50 11.14 2.35
C ILE A 135 4.80 11.05 1.57
N THR A 136 4.93 10.02 0.74
CA THR A 136 6.12 9.83 -0.10
C THR A 136 5.72 9.49 -1.52
N ASP A 137 6.51 9.95 -2.49
CA ASP A 137 6.30 9.62 -3.90
C ASP A 137 7.27 8.56 -4.38
N VAL A 138 6.81 7.75 -5.34
CA VAL A 138 7.66 6.78 -6.03
C VAL A 138 7.94 7.32 -7.42
N GLN A 139 9.22 7.46 -7.73
CA GLN A 139 9.68 7.99 -9.00
C GLN A 139 10.34 6.90 -9.84
N PRO A 140 10.36 7.03 -11.18
CA PRO A 140 11.12 6.10 -12.00
C PRO A 140 12.59 6.08 -11.55
N PRO A 141 13.21 4.89 -11.39
CA PRO A 141 14.61 4.82 -11.02
C PRO A 141 15.52 5.47 -12.08
N GLU A 142 16.62 6.04 -11.64
CA GLU A 142 17.65 6.52 -12.54
C GLU A 142 18.30 5.34 -13.29
N LEU A 143 19.00 5.63 -14.40
CA LEU A 143 19.59 4.60 -15.26
C LEU A 143 20.51 3.65 -14.48
N GLU A 144 21.39 4.19 -13.64
CA GLU A 144 22.29 3.37 -12.82
C GLU A 144 21.55 2.41 -11.91
N THR A 145 20.45 2.88 -11.30
CA THR A 145 19.59 2.06 -10.45
C THR A 145 18.88 0.98 -11.25
N ARG A 146 18.41 1.31 -12.48
CA ARG A 146 17.79 0.34 -13.38
C ARG A 146 18.76 -0.78 -13.76
N ILE A 147 20.00 -0.43 -14.04
CA ILE A 147 21.04 -1.41 -14.36
C ILE A 147 21.29 -2.33 -13.15
N ALA A 148 21.39 -1.78 -11.95
CA ALA A 148 21.58 -2.56 -10.74
C ALA A 148 20.43 -3.53 -10.49
N ILE A 149 19.18 -3.10 -10.70
CA ILE A 149 17.98 -3.94 -10.56
C ILE A 149 18.05 -5.10 -11.57
N LEU A 150 18.36 -4.81 -12.82
CA LEU A 150 18.47 -5.83 -13.87
C LEU A 150 19.57 -6.86 -13.57
N ARG A 151 20.73 -6.40 -13.07
CA ARG A 151 21.80 -7.31 -12.66
C ARG A 151 21.36 -8.23 -11.54
N LYS A 152 20.68 -7.71 -10.55
CA LYS A 152 20.18 -8.51 -9.44
C LYS A 152 19.18 -9.57 -9.90
N LYS A 153 18.26 -9.19 -10.79
CA LYS A 153 17.30 -10.13 -11.38
C LYS A 153 17.99 -11.20 -12.21
N ALA A 154 18.95 -10.81 -13.03
CA ALA A 154 19.74 -11.75 -13.83
C ALA A 154 20.48 -12.75 -12.93
N GLN A 155 21.08 -12.31 -11.83
CA GLN A 155 21.76 -13.17 -10.89
C GLN A 155 20.79 -14.16 -10.21
N SER A 156 19.60 -13.68 -9.79
CA SER A 156 18.60 -14.53 -9.15
C SER A 156 18.05 -15.61 -10.09
N GLU A 157 18.05 -15.36 -11.39
CA GLU A 157 17.61 -16.29 -12.42
C GLU A 157 18.79 -17.05 -13.06
N SER A 158 20.00 -16.89 -12.54
CA SER A 158 21.22 -17.52 -13.05
C SER A 158 21.53 -17.15 -14.50
N LEU A 159 21.16 -15.95 -14.91
CA LEU A 159 21.44 -15.44 -16.24
C LEU A 159 22.77 -14.69 -16.25
N ASN A 160 23.56 -14.90 -17.32
CA ASN A 160 24.79 -14.15 -17.55
C ASN A 160 24.58 -13.15 -18.66
N VAL A 161 24.25 -11.91 -18.32
CA VAL A 161 23.95 -10.84 -19.27
C VAL A 161 25.10 -9.83 -19.29
N PRO A 162 25.68 -9.53 -20.45
CA PRO A 162 26.71 -8.51 -20.54
C PRO A 162 26.22 -7.11 -20.13
N ASP A 163 27.12 -6.29 -19.57
CA ASP A 163 26.78 -4.97 -19.05
C ASP A 163 26.22 -4.02 -20.09
N ASP A 164 26.71 -4.07 -21.33
CA ASP A 164 26.22 -3.24 -22.42
C ASP A 164 24.78 -3.58 -22.81
N VAL A 165 24.39 -4.85 -22.73
CA VAL A 165 23.02 -5.30 -22.96
C VAL A 165 22.11 -4.81 -21.84
N MET A 166 22.54 -4.90 -20.57
CA MET A 166 21.79 -4.39 -19.44
C MET A 166 21.55 -2.88 -19.52
N GLU A 167 22.56 -2.13 -19.94
CA GLU A 167 22.45 -0.69 -20.13
C GLU A 167 21.45 -0.37 -21.25
N TYR A 168 21.49 -1.10 -22.36
CA TYR A 168 20.53 -0.94 -23.45
C TYR A 168 19.09 -1.20 -22.98
N ILE A 169 18.84 -2.29 -22.26
CA ILE A 169 17.52 -2.63 -21.73
C ILE A 169 17.05 -1.54 -20.77
N ALA A 170 17.89 -1.13 -19.83
CA ALA A 170 17.53 -0.15 -18.81
C ALA A 170 17.21 1.22 -19.41
N SER A 171 17.89 1.63 -20.49
CA SER A 171 17.66 2.92 -21.15
C SER A 171 16.39 2.95 -22.00
N HIS A 172 15.80 1.79 -22.33
CA HIS A 172 14.61 1.68 -23.19
C HIS A 172 13.35 1.23 -22.44
N ILE A 173 13.36 1.16 -21.14
CA ILE A 173 12.20 0.81 -20.32
C ILE A 173 11.55 2.03 -19.70
#